data_6e000a96f4f81f55a8cc3babf41aecd5
#
_entry.id   6e000a96f4f81f55a8cc3babf41aecd5
#
_cell.length_a   1.000
_cell.length_b   1.000
_cell.length_c   1.000
_cell.angle_alpha   90.00
_cell.angle_beta   90.00
_cell.angle_gamma   90.00
#
_symmetry.space_group_name_H-M   'P 1'
#
loop_
_entity.id
_entity.type
_entity.pdbx_description
1 polymer ?
#
loop_
_entity_poly.entity_id
_entity_poly.type
_entity_poly.pdbx_seq_one_letter_code
_entity_poly.pdbx_strand_id
1 'polypeptide(L)' 'MSVHILIDEDLDELNHAGCPDKYEVLVLRNITAFYTAKTITEQEFHHYCKRLNAIVANRPRSAA' A
#
# COMPACT_ATOMS: atom_id res chain seq x y z
N MET A 1 -13.62 -12.97 0.77
CA MET A 1 -13.17 -11.63 0.34
C MET A 1 -11.80 -11.74 -0.31
N SER A 2 -11.62 -11.05 -1.43
CA SER A 2 -10.35 -11.15 -2.16
C SER A 2 -9.27 -10.30 -1.49
N VAL A 3 -8.06 -10.87 -1.39
CA VAL A 3 -6.89 -10.14 -0.90
C VAL A 3 -6.62 -8.90 -1.78
N HIS A 4 -6.84 -9.02 -3.08
CA HIS A 4 -6.62 -7.91 -4.01
C HIS A 4 -7.53 -6.73 -3.72
N ILE A 5 -8.77 -7.00 -3.33
CA ILE A 5 -9.71 -5.95 -2.94
C ILE A 5 -9.22 -5.26 -1.65
N LEU A 6 -8.74 -6.03 -0.69
CA LEU A 6 -8.22 -5.47 0.56
C LEU A 6 -7.02 -4.56 0.32
N ILE A 7 -6.10 -4.99 -0.54
CA ILE A 7 -4.91 -4.18 -0.88
C ILE A 7 -5.33 -2.93 -1.64
N ASP A 8 -6.26 -3.06 -2.59
CA ASP A 8 -6.76 -1.91 -3.34
C ASP A 8 -7.42 -0.89 -2.44
N GLU A 9 -8.21 -1.34 -1.46
CA GLU A 9 -8.83 -0.46 -0.48
C GLU A 9 -7.78 0.27 0.36
N ASP A 10 -6.73 -0.43 0.79
CA ASP A 10 -5.65 0.16 1.56
C ASP A 10 -4.91 1.22 0.76
N LEU A 11 -4.61 0.94 -0.50
CA LEU A 11 -3.93 1.89 -1.37
C LEU A 11 -4.81 3.11 -1.68
N ASP A 12 -6.10 2.88 -1.88
CA ASP A 12 -7.05 3.96 -2.12
C ASP A 12 -7.17 4.87 -0.90
N GLU A 13 -7.25 4.29 0.27
CA GLU A 13 -7.29 5.04 1.52
C GLU A 13 -6.01 5.86 1.71
N LEU A 14 -4.86 5.28 1.38
CA LEU A 14 -3.58 5.98 1.46
C LEU A 14 -3.54 7.20 0.53
N ASN A 15 -4.26 7.13 -0.59
CA ASN A 15 -4.31 8.23 -1.56
C ASN A 15 -5.19 9.40 -1.11
N HIS A 16 -5.93 9.26 -0.01
CA HIS A 16 -6.73 10.35 0.53
C HIS A 16 -5.87 11.39 1.23
N ALA A 17 -6.20 12.66 1.04
CA ALA A 17 -5.42 13.77 1.56
C ALA A 17 -5.33 13.79 3.10
N GLY A 18 -6.32 13.24 3.78
CA GLY A 18 -6.35 13.21 5.25
C GLY A 18 -5.64 12.02 5.87
N CYS A 19 -5.04 11.15 5.06
CA CYS A 19 -4.42 9.94 5.57
C CYS A 19 -3.13 10.24 6.34
N PRO A 20 -2.95 9.71 7.57
CA PRO A 20 -1.70 9.89 8.31
C PRO A 20 -0.50 9.27 7.58
N ASP A 21 0.67 9.88 7.73
CA ASP A 21 1.90 9.40 7.06
C ASP A 21 2.25 7.97 7.47
N LYS A 22 2.05 7.61 8.71
CA LYS A 22 2.35 6.26 9.19
C LYS A 22 1.45 5.18 8.61
N TYR A 23 0.37 5.55 7.92
CA TYR A 23 -0.49 4.59 7.26
C TYR A 23 0.24 3.87 6.12
N GLU A 24 1.19 4.54 5.46
CA GLU A 24 1.97 3.90 4.40
C GLU A 24 2.78 2.71 4.92
N VAL A 25 3.28 2.80 6.15
CA VAL A 25 3.99 1.69 6.79
C VAL A 25 3.04 0.52 7.03
N LEU A 26 1.82 0.81 7.46
CA LEU A 26 0.80 -0.23 7.68
C LEU A 26 0.42 -0.92 6.39
N VAL A 27 0.25 -0.15 5.31
CA VAL A 27 -0.09 -0.71 4.00
C VAL A 27 1.03 -1.62 3.49
N LEU A 28 2.26 -1.15 3.55
CA LEU A 28 3.42 -1.94 3.14
C LEU A 28 3.53 -3.23 3.96
N ARG A 29 3.31 -3.13 5.26
CA ARG A 29 3.34 -4.27 6.16
C ARG A 29 2.29 -5.30 5.78
N ASN A 30 1.08 -4.86 5.45
CA ASN A 30 0.01 -5.74 5.01
C ASN A 30 0.34 -6.43 3.70
N ILE A 31 0.85 -5.69 2.72
CA ILE A 31 1.25 -6.25 1.43
C ILE A 31 2.36 -7.29 1.63
N THR A 32 3.35 -6.98 2.45
CA THR A 32 4.45 -7.88 2.76
C THR A 32 3.94 -9.16 3.46
N ALA A 33 2.99 -9.01 4.37
CA ALA A 33 2.39 -10.14 5.07
C ALA A 33 1.67 -11.08 4.10
N PHE A 34 0.92 -10.54 3.15
CA PHE A 34 0.24 -11.34 2.13
C PHE A 34 1.25 -12.08 1.23
N TYR A 35 2.34 -11.42 0.88
CA TYR A 35 3.40 -12.05 0.10
C TYR A 35 4.08 -13.18 0.88
N THR A 36 4.41 -12.94 2.14
CA THR A 36 5.03 -13.93 3.02
C THR A 36 4.13 -15.15 3.21
N ALA A 37 2.82 -14.92 3.31
CA ALA A 37 1.82 -15.99 3.43
C ALA A 37 1.53 -16.67 2.08
N LYS A 38 2.18 -16.23 1.00
CA LYS A 38 2.00 -16.74 -0.36
C LYS A 38 0.57 -16.55 -0.88
N THR A 39 -0.13 -15.56 -0.35
CA THR A 39 -1.46 -15.21 -0.80
C THR A 39 -1.43 -14.41 -2.10
N ILE A 40 -0.33 -13.69 -2.33
CA ILE A 40 -0.06 -13.01 -3.59
C ILE A 40 1.28 -13.48 -4.15
N THR A 41 1.45 -13.35 -5.46
CA THR A 41 2.68 -13.75 -6.14
C THR A 41 3.75 -12.66 -6.01
N GLU A 42 5.00 -13.02 -6.36
CA GLU A 42 6.09 -12.06 -6.39
C GLU A 42 5.79 -10.90 -7.35
N GLN A 43 5.24 -11.21 -8.52
CA GLN A 43 4.87 -10.18 -9.50
C GLN A 43 3.82 -9.24 -8.93
N GLU A 44 2.83 -9.77 -8.24
CA GLU A 44 1.79 -8.98 -7.60
C GLU A 44 2.38 -8.12 -6.48
N PHE A 45 3.28 -8.70 -5.70
CA PHE A 45 3.97 -7.96 -4.64
C PHE A 45 4.72 -6.75 -5.22
N HIS A 46 5.49 -6.94 -6.28
CA HIS A 46 6.20 -5.85 -6.94
C HIS A 46 5.24 -4.80 -7.51
N HIS A 47 4.13 -5.25 -8.09
CA HIS A 47 3.12 -4.36 -8.64
C HIS A 47 2.54 -3.45 -7.55
N TYR A 48 2.17 -4.02 -6.41
CA TYR A 48 1.60 -3.24 -5.31
C TYR A 48 2.63 -2.32 -4.67
N CYS A 49 3.88 -2.77 -4.56
CA CYS A 49 4.94 -1.90 -4.06
C CYS A 49 5.17 -0.70 -4.98
N LYS A 50 5.09 -0.88 -6.29
CA LYS A 50 5.17 0.21 -7.26
C LYS A 50 4.03 1.20 -7.07
N ARG A 51 2.81 0.69 -6.92
CA ARG A 51 1.65 1.53 -6.68
C ARG A 51 1.79 2.33 -5.40
N LEU A 52 2.24 1.67 -4.33
CA LEU A 52 2.48 2.31 -3.05
C LEU A 52 3.50 3.44 -3.18
N ASN A 53 4.62 3.15 -3.83
CA ASN A 53 5.69 4.14 -4.01
C ASN A 53 5.20 5.35 -4.82
N ALA A 54 4.39 5.12 -5.85
CA ALA A 54 3.84 6.20 -6.67
C ALA A 54 2.90 7.09 -5.85
N ILE A 55 2.07 6.49 -5.01
CA ILE A 55 1.16 7.25 -4.14
C ILE A 55 1.96 8.08 -3.14
N VAL A 56 2.95 7.47 -2.50
CA VAL A 56 3.80 8.15 -1.51
C VAL A 56 4.57 9.30 -2.16
N ALA A 57 5.09 9.09 -3.37
CA ALA A 57 5.85 10.11 -4.09
C ALA A 57 4.97 11.32 -4.47
N ASN A 58 3.68 11.09 -4.70
CA ASN A 58 2.74 12.13 -5.11
C ASN A 58 2.03 12.80 -3.94
N ARG A 59 2.16 12.27 -2.72
CA ARG A 59 1.53 12.88 -1.56
C ARG A 59 2.27 14.14 -1.15
N PRO A 60 1.53 15.24 -0.89
CA PRO A 60 2.16 16.40 -0.30
C PRO A 60 2.61 16.04 1.12
N ARG A 61 3.92 16.02 1.33
CA ARG A 61 4.45 15.81 2.67
C ARG A 61 4.42 17.13 3.38
N SER A 62 3.81 17.14 4.56
CA SER A 62 3.93 18.30 5.42
C SER A 62 5.41 18.44 5.73
N ALA A 63 5.98 19.54 5.31
CA ALA A 63 7.36 19.86 5.65
C ALA A 63 7.50 19.89 7.16
N ALA A 64 8.30 19.00 7.66
CA ALA A 64 8.58 18.99 9.08
C ALA A 64 9.43 20.21 9.44
#